data_f38b4a41fcda779de126b9fdb632dbc7
#
_entry.id   f38b4a41fcda779de126b9fdb632dbc7
#
_cell.length_a   1.000
_cell.length_b   1.000
_cell.length_c   1.000
_cell.angle_alpha   90.00
_cell.angle_beta   90.00
_cell.angle_gamma   90.00
#
_symmetry.space_group_name_H-M   'P 1'
#
loop_
_entity.id
_entity.type
_entity.pdbx_description
1 polymer ?
#
loop_
_entity_poly.entity_id
_entity_poly.type
_entity_poly.pdbx_seq_one_letter_code
_entity_poly.pdbx_strand_id
1 'polypeptide(L)'
;MIYYTGDIHGAPWKIISFCRKVKTTKEDTIIILGDVGANYYGDSRDDECKRQLSKIKPTVLCIHGNHEMRPSSIATYKTKEWNGGTVWYEDAYPDLLFAKDGEIYDIEDIRHLVIGGAYSVDKKYRLARGFGWWSDEQPSDEIKAYVEQQIAQKSFDVILSHTCPLKYEPIEMFLTMIDQTTVDKSTEIWLDSIELRVNYKAWFCGHWHTNKRIDKMHFLYGDFEFSSMLKEQEIIDEKN
;
A
#
# COMPACT_ATOMS: atom_id res chain seq x y z
N MET A 1 15.39 -9.13 -3.44
CA MET A 1 14.85 -8.08 -4.36
C MET A 1 13.46 -7.68 -3.90
N ILE A 2 13.13 -6.37 -3.91
CA ILE A 2 11.80 -5.88 -3.56
C ILE A 2 11.04 -5.58 -4.84
N TYR A 3 9.78 -6.01 -4.89
CA TYR A 3 8.85 -5.76 -6.00
C TYR A 3 7.64 -5.00 -5.48
N TYR A 4 7.29 -3.90 -6.11
CA TYR A 4 6.15 -3.05 -5.79
C TYR A 4 5.06 -3.24 -6.83
N THR A 5 3.80 -3.36 -6.40
CA THR A 5 2.63 -3.42 -7.29
C THR A 5 1.43 -2.78 -6.64
N GLY A 6 0.45 -2.36 -7.43
CA GLY A 6 -0.80 -1.77 -6.95
C GLY A 6 -1.87 -2.79 -6.58
N ASP A 7 -3.08 -2.34 -6.65
CA ASP A 7 -4.31 -3.02 -6.26
C ASP A 7 -4.51 -4.34 -6.99
N ILE A 8 -4.85 -5.38 -6.27
CA ILE A 8 -5.16 -6.68 -6.88
C ILE A 8 -6.62 -7.10 -6.74
N HIS A 9 -7.39 -6.46 -5.82
CA HIS A 9 -8.83 -6.69 -5.61
C HIS A 9 -9.23 -8.16 -5.57
N GLY A 10 -8.51 -8.99 -4.78
CA GLY A 10 -8.78 -10.42 -4.67
C GLY A 10 -8.39 -11.23 -5.91
N ALA A 11 -7.49 -10.71 -6.76
CA ALA A 11 -6.94 -11.40 -7.91
C ALA A 11 -5.48 -11.89 -7.68
N PRO A 12 -5.23 -12.82 -6.75
CA PRO A 12 -3.89 -13.28 -6.37
C PRO A 12 -3.12 -13.91 -7.54
N TRP A 13 -3.82 -14.36 -8.58
CA TRP A 13 -3.22 -14.93 -9.79
C TRP A 13 -2.27 -13.95 -10.50
N LYS A 14 -2.48 -12.62 -10.36
CA LYS A 14 -1.56 -11.59 -10.90
C LYS A 14 -0.18 -11.74 -10.27
N ILE A 15 -0.13 -11.82 -8.93
CA ILE A 15 1.10 -11.99 -8.15
C ILE A 15 1.74 -13.36 -8.45
N ILE A 16 0.93 -14.43 -8.43
CA ILE A 16 1.41 -15.79 -8.70
C ILE A 16 2.04 -15.90 -10.09
N SER A 17 1.40 -15.31 -11.10
CA SER A 17 1.92 -15.31 -12.48
C SER A 17 3.22 -14.55 -12.60
N PHE A 18 3.30 -13.38 -11.95
CA PHE A 18 4.53 -12.59 -11.88
C PHE A 18 5.67 -13.39 -11.22
N CYS A 19 5.44 -13.97 -10.03
CA CYS A 19 6.43 -14.77 -9.31
C CYS A 19 6.97 -15.94 -10.16
N ARG A 20 6.08 -16.61 -10.89
CA ARG A 20 6.49 -17.69 -11.81
C ARG A 20 7.36 -17.17 -12.95
N LYS A 21 6.98 -16.04 -13.54
CA LYS A 21 7.68 -15.43 -14.68
C LYS A 21 9.10 -14.99 -14.30
N VAL A 22 9.25 -14.30 -13.16
CA VAL A 22 10.56 -13.77 -12.72
C VAL A 22 11.34 -14.76 -11.85
N LYS A 23 10.71 -15.90 -11.46
CA LYS A 23 11.31 -16.96 -10.64
C LYS A 23 11.72 -16.47 -9.25
N THR A 24 10.84 -15.73 -8.60
CA THR A 24 11.08 -15.21 -7.24
C THR A 24 11.48 -16.30 -6.26
N THR A 25 12.22 -15.91 -5.23
CA THR A 25 12.74 -16.76 -4.16
C THR A 25 12.15 -16.35 -2.81
N LYS A 26 12.54 -17.01 -1.73
CA LYS A 26 12.11 -16.66 -0.36
C LYS A 26 12.83 -15.42 0.21
N GLU A 27 13.93 -15.02 -0.42
CA GLU A 27 14.68 -13.80 -0.08
C GLU A 27 14.04 -12.55 -0.69
N ASP A 28 13.07 -12.73 -1.59
CA ASP A 28 12.36 -11.60 -2.22
C ASP A 28 11.19 -11.14 -1.36
N THR A 29 10.81 -9.88 -1.52
CA THR A 29 9.62 -9.28 -0.90
C THR A 29 8.72 -8.69 -1.98
N ILE A 30 7.41 -8.96 -1.91
CA ILE A 30 6.40 -8.30 -2.74
C ILE A 30 5.62 -7.34 -1.87
N ILE A 31 5.52 -6.07 -2.28
CA ILE A 31 4.75 -5.05 -1.61
C ILE A 31 3.52 -4.74 -2.47
N ILE A 32 2.33 -4.91 -1.88
CA ILE A 32 1.04 -4.59 -2.52
C ILE A 32 0.52 -3.29 -1.89
N LEU A 33 0.27 -2.28 -2.72
CA LEU A 33 -0.04 -0.91 -2.31
C LEU A 33 -1.52 -0.69 -1.97
N GLY A 34 -2.11 -1.63 -1.23
CA GLY A 34 -3.50 -1.59 -0.77
C GLY A 34 -4.45 -2.36 -1.68
N ASP A 35 -5.71 -2.41 -1.28
CA ASP A 35 -6.81 -3.07 -1.98
C ASP A 35 -6.48 -4.50 -2.41
N VAL A 36 -5.92 -5.25 -1.46
CA VAL A 36 -5.52 -6.65 -1.67
C VAL A 36 -6.72 -7.55 -1.90
N GLY A 37 -7.86 -7.25 -1.24
CA GLY A 37 -9.05 -8.07 -1.27
C GLY A 37 -8.92 -9.36 -0.45
N ALA A 38 -8.06 -9.34 0.56
CA ALA A 38 -7.83 -10.45 1.49
C ALA A 38 -8.54 -10.24 2.84
N ASN A 39 -9.15 -9.08 3.05
CA ASN A 39 -9.92 -8.69 4.25
C ASN A 39 -11.19 -7.94 3.86
N TYR A 40 -11.82 -8.31 2.76
CA TYR A 40 -12.98 -7.58 2.23
C TYR A 40 -14.32 -8.20 2.63
N TYR A 41 -14.42 -9.53 2.61
CA TYR A 41 -15.70 -10.23 2.81
C TYR A 41 -15.94 -10.66 4.25
N GLY A 42 -14.88 -10.89 5.03
CA GLY A 42 -14.94 -11.47 6.37
C GLY A 42 -15.38 -12.94 6.37
N ASP A 43 -15.15 -13.65 5.26
CA ASP A 43 -15.54 -15.06 5.09
C ASP A 43 -14.49 -15.86 4.29
N SER A 44 -14.83 -17.09 3.91
CA SER A 44 -13.94 -18.02 3.20
C SER A 44 -13.38 -17.51 1.87
N ARG A 45 -13.93 -16.43 1.29
CA ARG A 45 -13.38 -15.81 0.07
C ARG A 45 -12.07 -15.08 0.37
N ASP A 46 -12.00 -14.44 1.53
CA ASP A 46 -10.77 -13.80 2.01
C ASP A 46 -9.72 -14.88 2.33
N ASP A 47 -10.13 -15.98 2.98
CA ASP A 47 -9.24 -17.11 3.25
C ASP A 47 -8.67 -17.73 1.97
N GLU A 48 -9.48 -17.85 0.91
CA GLU A 48 -9.01 -18.34 -0.37
C GLU A 48 -7.95 -17.43 -1.00
N CYS A 49 -8.16 -16.12 -0.96
CA CYS A 49 -7.18 -15.13 -1.42
C CYS A 49 -5.86 -15.26 -0.64
N LYS A 50 -5.94 -15.26 0.70
CA LYS A 50 -4.79 -15.45 1.61
C LYS A 50 -4.05 -16.76 1.33
N ARG A 51 -4.80 -17.87 1.22
CA ARG A 51 -4.25 -19.19 0.93
C ARG A 51 -3.52 -19.26 -0.42
N GLN A 52 -3.99 -18.52 -1.42
CA GLN A 52 -3.32 -18.45 -2.72
C GLN A 52 -2.05 -17.62 -2.65
N LEU A 53 -2.08 -16.45 -2.01
CA LEU A 53 -0.90 -15.62 -1.80
C LEU A 53 0.18 -16.33 -0.97
N SER A 54 -0.20 -17.10 0.05
CA SER A 54 0.74 -17.83 0.89
C SER A 54 1.45 -19.02 0.20
N LYS A 55 1.08 -19.35 -1.05
CA LYS A 55 1.76 -20.41 -1.82
C LYS A 55 2.97 -19.91 -2.61
N ILE A 56 3.16 -18.60 -2.73
CA ILE A 56 4.36 -18.05 -3.37
C ILE A 56 5.53 -18.08 -2.40
N LYS A 57 6.74 -17.99 -2.94
CA LYS A 57 7.95 -18.07 -2.12
C LYS A 57 8.28 -16.79 -1.34
N PRO A 58 8.15 -15.59 -1.96
CA PRO A 58 8.48 -14.35 -1.29
C PRO A 58 7.54 -14.03 -0.14
N THR A 59 8.02 -13.24 0.82
CA THR A 59 7.16 -12.55 1.77
C THR A 59 6.29 -11.54 1.03
N VAL A 60 5.00 -11.46 1.39
CA VAL A 60 4.07 -10.46 0.87
C VAL A 60 3.78 -9.46 1.96
N LEU A 61 4.10 -8.18 1.74
CA LEU A 61 3.72 -7.07 2.60
C LEU A 61 2.58 -6.29 1.94
N CYS A 62 1.43 -6.24 2.61
CA CYS A 62 0.24 -5.53 2.15
C CYS A 62 0.09 -4.20 2.89
N ILE A 63 -0.18 -3.11 2.17
CA ILE A 63 -0.58 -1.83 2.76
C ILE A 63 -2.10 -1.81 2.86
N HIS A 64 -2.66 -1.10 3.83
CA HIS A 64 -4.11 -0.94 3.94
C HIS A 64 -4.67 -0.08 2.79
N GLY A 65 -5.69 -0.60 2.11
CA GLY A 65 -6.47 0.11 1.09
C GLY A 65 -7.84 0.56 1.62
N ASN A 66 -8.68 1.15 0.75
CA ASN A 66 -10.05 1.57 1.12
C ASN A 66 -11.10 0.48 0.86
N HIS A 67 -10.75 -0.60 0.15
CA HIS A 67 -11.61 -1.75 -0.10
C HIS A 67 -11.28 -2.95 0.79
N GLU A 68 -10.97 -2.72 2.06
CA GLU A 68 -10.68 -3.81 3.01
C GLU A 68 -10.79 -3.37 4.47
N MET A 69 -11.10 -4.33 5.36
CA MET A 69 -11.05 -4.13 6.79
C MET A 69 -9.61 -3.98 7.27
N ARG A 70 -9.40 -3.11 8.25
CA ARG A 70 -8.11 -3.06 8.95
C ARG A 70 -7.87 -4.35 9.72
N PRO A 71 -6.65 -4.93 9.68
CA PRO A 71 -6.33 -6.14 10.46
C PRO A 71 -6.62 -6.00 11.95
N SER A 72 -6.49 -4.78 12.52
CA SER A 72 -6.82 -4.50 13.93
C SER A 72 -8.28 -4.78 14.29
N SER A 73 -9.18 -4.79 13.31
CA SER A 73 -10.62 -5.06 13.50
C SER A 73 -10.98 -6.55 13.31
N ILE A 74 -10.00 -7.40 13.00
CA ILE A 74 -10.20 -8.82 12.72
C ILE A 74 -9.53 -9.66 13.82
N ALA A 75 -10.31 -10.48 14.52
CA ALA A 75 -9.87 -11.18 15.73
C ALA A 75 -8.75 -12.21 15.51
N THR A 76 -8.57 -12.71 14.28
CA THR A 76 -7.55 -13.72 13.95
C THR A 76 -6.15 -13.13 13.80
N TYR A 77 -6.04 -11.81 13.59
CA TYR A 77 -4.76 -11.15 13.42
C TYR A 77 -4.02 -10.96 14.75
N LYS A 78 -2.71 -11.13 14.67
CA LYS A 78 -1.72 -10.86 15.70
C LYS A 78 -0.66 -9.93 15.17
N THR A 79 0.17 -9.42 16.05
CA THR A 79 1.32 -8.59 15.68
C THR A 79 2.64 -9.32 15.91
N LYS A 80 3.64 -9.02 15.10
CA LYS A 80 5.03 -9.42 15.28
C LYS A 80 5.97 -8.33 14.79
N GLU A 81 7.21 -8.36 15.28
CA GLU A 81 8.29 -7.55 14.71
C GLU A 81 8.74 -8.12 13.37
N TRP A 82 8.95 -7.25 12.38
CA TRP A 82 9.48 -7.60 11.08
C TRP A 82 10.23 -6.40 10.47
N ASN A 83 11.49 -6.60 10.12
CA ASN A 83 12.34 -5.59 9.48
C ASN A 83 12.33 -4.21 10.18
N GLY A 84 12.39 -4.19 11.51
CA GLY A 84 12.47 -2.96 12.32
C GLY A 84 11.14 -2.27 12.59
N GLY A 85 10.02 -2.81 12.14
CA GLY A 85 8.67 -2.33 12.43
C GLY A 85 7.73 -3.45 12.85
N THR A 86 6.53 -3.09 13.28
CA THR A 86 5.46 -4.02 13.68
C THR A 86 4.55 -4.31 12.49
N VAL A 87 4.26 -5.58 12.22
CA VAL A 87 3.29 -6.01 11.21
C VAL A 87 2.17 -6.81 11.82
N TRP A 88 1.02 -6.82 11.13
CA TRP A 88 -0.08 -7.74 11.38
C TRP A 88 0.10 -9.01 10.56
N TYR A 89 -0.26 -10.16 11.12
CA TYR A 89 -0.24 -11.47 10.46
C TYR A 89 -1.25 -12.43 11.07
N GLU A 90 -1.55 -13.51 10.39
CA GLU A 90 -2.32 -14.64 10.89
C GLU A 90 -1.43 -15.89 10.94
N ASP A 91 -1.57 -16.72 11.98
CA ASP A 91 -0.76 -17.95 12.14
C ASP A 91 -0.90 -18.90 10.94
N ALA A 92 -2.05 -18.91 10.28
CA ALA A 92 -2.29 -19.74 9.09
C ALA A 92 -1.53 -19.25 7.85
N TYR A 93 -1.07 -17.96 7.84
CA TYR A 93 -0.44 -17.31 6.70
C TYR A 93 0.77 -16.46 7.15
N PRO A 94 1.82 -17.08 7.71
CA PRO A 94 2.89 -16.37 8.44
C PRO A 94 3.75 -15.43 7.60
N ASP A 95 3.79 -15.62 6.27
CA ASP A 95 4.55 -14.80 5.32
C ASP A 95 3.67 -13.83 4.50
N LEU A 96 2.36 -13.77 4.81
CA LEU A 96 1.44 -12.75 4.33
C LEU A 96 1.25 -11.72 5.45
N LEU A 97 1.90 -10.58 5.30
CA LEU A 97 2.00 -9.54 6.31
C LEU A 97 1.17 -8.32 5.89
N PHE A 98 0.58 -7.67 6.88
CA PHE A 98 -0.10 -6.40 6.68
C PHE A 98 0.64 -5.32 7.47
N ALA A 99 1.06 -4.29 6.79
CA ALA A 99 1.80 -3.20 7.38
C ALA A 99 0.94 -2.41 8.37
N LYS A 100 1.59 -1.86 9.38
CA LYS A 100 0.96 -0.92 10.30
C LYS A 100 1.32 0.50 9.85
N ASP A 101 0.31 1.37 9.76
CA ASP A 101 0.53 2.75 9.34
C ASP A 101 1.49 3.48 10.28
N GLY A 102 2.42 4.23 9.71
CA GLY A 102 3.47 4.95 10.41
C GLY A 102 4.72 4.12 10.71
N GLU A 103 4.70 2.81 10.53
CA GLU A 103 5.91 2.00 10.69
C GLU A 103 6.89 2.24 9.55
N ILE A 104 8.18 2.07 9.87
CA ILE A 104 9.27 2.13 8.90
C ILE A 104 9.96 0.77 8.88
N TYR A 105 9.91 0.12 7.73
CA TYR A 105 10.50 -1.19 7.50
C TYR A 105 11.81 -1.05 6.74
N ASP A 106 12.88 -1.64 7.27
CA ASP A 106 14.18 -1.72 6.61
C ASP A 106 14.27 -3.03 5.82
N ILE A 107 14.00 -2.96 4.51
CA ILE A 107 14.00 -4.12 3.63
C ILE A 107 15.15 -3.95 2.64
N GLU A 108 16.13 -4.84 2.67
CA GLU A 108 17.34 -4.79 1.81
C GLU A 108 18.10 -3.44 1.90
N ASP A 109 18.25 -2.91 3.11
CA ASP A 109 18.89 -1.61 3.38
C ASP A 109 18.15 -0.41 2.78
N ILE A 110 16.87 -0.57 2.43
CA ILE A 110 15.96 0.50 1.98
C ILE A 110 14.86 0.67 3.02
N ARG A 111 14.74 1.87 3.56
CA ARG A 111 13.78 2.20 4.63
C ARG A 111 12.48 2.71 4.05
N HIS A 112 11.39 1.99 4.30
CA HIS A 112 10.06 2.24 3.75
C HIS A 112 9.11 2.75 4.84
N LEU A 113 8.67 4.01 4.74
CA LEU A 113 7.57 4.54 5.55
C LEU A 113 6.23 4.13 4.93
N VAL A 114 5.31 3.60 5.73
CA VAL A 114 3.99 3.16 5.26
C VAL A 114 2.87 4.09 5.74
N ILE A 115 1.98 4.46 4.81
CA ILE A 115 0.77 5.26 5.08
C ILE A 115 -0.39 4.68 4.24
N GLY A 116 -1.24 3.87 4.87
CA GLY A 116 -2.38 3.24 4.18
C GLY A 116 -3.65 4.09 4.18
N GLY A 117 -4.63 3.63 3.41
CA GLY A 117 -5.98 4.18 3.35
C GLY A 117 -6.20 5.27 2.32
N ALA A 118 -7.47 5.41 1.91
CA ALA A 118 -7.97 6.42 0.99
C ALA A 118 -9.49 6.57 1.16
N TYR A 119 -10.07 7.62 0.59
CA TYR A 119 -11.52 7.80 0.55
C TYR A 119 -12.16 6.98 -0.58
N SER A 120 -13.26 6.27 -0.29
CA SER A 120 -14.03 5.54 -1.28
C SER A 120 -15.04 6.45 -2.01
N VAL A 121 -14.74 6.84 -3.24
CA VAL A 121 -15.66 7.63 -4.07
C VAL A 121 -16.98 6.88 -4.35
N ASP A 122 -16.98 5.57 -4.30
CA ASP A 122 -18.13 4.68 -4.48
C ASP A 122 -18.87 4.32 -3.17
N LYS A 123 -18.50 4.93 -2.04
CA LYS A 123 -19.09 4.69 -0.71
C LYS A 123 -20.61 4.62 -0.72
N LYS A 124 -21.27 5.61 -1.33
CA LYS A 124 -22.75 5.67 -1.40
C LYS A 124 -23.33 4.49 -2.16
N TYR A 125 -22.69 4.10 -3.26
CA TYR A 125 -23.08 2.94 -4.06
C TYR A 125 -22.90 1.63 -3.27
N ARG A 126 -21.78 1.46 -2.61
CA ARG A 126 -21.48 0.26 -1.79
C ARG A 126 -22.51 0.10 -0.67
N LEU A 127 -22.78 1.15 0.10
CA LEU A 127 -23.78 1.15 1.16
C LEU A 127 -25.19 0.84 0.64
N ALA A 128 -25.59 1.43 -0.49
CA ALA A 128 -26.90 1.17 -1.10
C ALA A 128 -27.07 -0.26 -1.60
N ARG A 129 -25.98 -0.95 -1.92
CA ARG A 129 -25.96 -2.34 -2.40
C ARG A 129 -25.67 -3.37 -1.30
N GLY A 130 -25.39 -2.93 -0.07
CA GLY A 130 -24.97 -3.81 1.04
C GLY A 130 -23.58 -4.40 0.83
N PHE A 131 -22.71 -3.73 0.09
CA PHE A 131 -21.30 -4.11 -0.05
C PHE A 131 -20.49 -3.61 1.14
N GLY A 132 -19.34 -4.23 1.41
CA GLY A 132 -18.46 -3.84 2.50
C GLY A 132 -17.96 -2.40 2.33
N TRP A 133 -18.09 -1.62 3.39
CA TRP A 133 -17.48 -0.30 3.55
C TRP A 133 -17.15 -0.11 5.03
N TRP A 134 -16.04 0.50 5.34
CA TRP A 134 -15.54 0.68 6.71
C TRP A 134 -15.23 2.15 6.95
N SER A 135 -15.64 2.64 8.12
CA SER A 135 -15.49 4.06 8.49
C SER A 135 -14.03 4.45 8.75
N ASP A 136 -13.16 3.49 8.95
CA ASP A 136 -11.72 3.63 9.17
C ASP A 136 -10.89 3.41 7.87
N GLU A 137 -11.53 3.58 6.71
CA GLU A 137 -10.87 3.47 5.40
C GLU A 137 -9.74 4.48 5.22
N GLN A 138 -9.87 5.68 5.81
CA GLN A 138 -8.84 6.71 5.84
C GLN A 138 -8.04 6.67 7.15
N PRO A 139 -6.81 7.23 7.21
CA PRO A 139 -6.05 7.37 8.45
C PRO A 139 -6.80 8.21 9.50
N SER A 140 -6.98 7.68 10.71
CA SER A 140 -7.50 8.42 11.84
C SER A 140 -6.52 9.51 12.33
N ASP A 141 -6.97 10.41 13.19
CA ASP A 141 -6.10 11.44 13.78
C ASP A 141 -4.96 10.82 14.61
N GLU A 142 -5.20 9.69 15.27
CA GLU A 142 -4.18 8.95 16.00
C GLU A 142 -3.13 8.36 15.06
N ILE A 143 -3.54 7.80 13.91
CA ILE A 143 -2.62 7.30 12.88
C ILE A 143 -1.80 8.46 12.32
N LYS A 144 -2.45 9.58 11.98
CA LYS A 144 -1.77 10.78 11.48
C LYS A 144 -0.74 11.30 12.48
N ALA A 145 -1.10 11.40 13.76
CA ALA A 145 -0.20 11.85 14.82
C ALA A 145 1.02 10.90 14.96
N TYR A 146 0.81 9.59 14.86
CA TYR A 146 1.89 8.60 14.92
C TYR A 146 2.83 8.72 13.71
N VAL A 147 2.29 8.83 12.50
CA VAL A 147 3.08 9.07 11.27
C VAL A 147 3.92 10.33 11.41
N GLU A 148 3.34 11.44 11.87
CA GLU A 148 4.05 12.71 12.08
C GLU A 148 5.20 12.56 13.09
N GLN A 149 5.00 11.81 14.15
CA GLN A 149 6.06 11.50 15.11
C GLN A 149 7.20 10.69 14.46
N GLN A 150 6.88 9.68 13.64
CA GLN A 150 7.90 8.88 12.95
C GLN A 150 8.70 9.73 11.95
N ILE A 151 8.03 10.57 11.18
CA ILE A 151 8.66 11.50 10.23
C ILE A 151 9.62 12.46 10.94
N ALA A 152 9.24 12.97 12.11
CA ALA A 152 10.08 13.90 12.87
C ALA A 152 11.32 13.24 13.49
N GLN A 153 11.30 11.93 13.73
CA GLN A 153 12.34 11.21 14.48
C GLN A 153 13.22 10.30 13.65
N LYS A 154 12.75 9.86 12.49
CA LYS A 154 13.42 8.82 11.69
C LYS A 154 13.60 9.26 10.23
N SER A 155 14.65 8.78 9.60
CA SER A 155 14.85 8.89 8.16
C SER A 155 14.26 7.67 7.43
N PHE A 156 13.90 7.85 6.18
CA PHE A 156 13.42 6.81 5.27
C PHE A 156 13.79 7.17 3.83
N ASP A 157 13.82 6.16 2.97
CA ASP A 157 14.21 6.31 1.57
C ASP A 157 12.98 6.34 0.66
N VAL A 158 11.97 5.54 1.01
CA VAL A 158 10.77 5.31 0.21
C VAL A 158 9.53 5.57 1.04
N ILE A 159 8.52 6.16 0.42
CA ILE A 159 7.17 6.26 1.00
C ILE A 159 6.26 5.31 0.22
N LEU A 160 5.51 4.52 0.96
CA LEU A 160 4.50 3.61 0.46
C LEU A 160 3.14 4.09 0.97
N SER A 161 2.24 4.47 0.07
CA SER A 161 0.88 4.84 0.45
C SER A 161 -0.16 4.16 -0.44
N HIS A 162 -1.43 4.16 0.01
CA HIS A 162 -2.48 3.67 -0.88
C HIS A 162 -2.87 4.74 -1.89
N THR A 163 -3.20 5.97 -1.45
CA THR A 163 -3.43 7.13 -2.32
C THR A 163 -2.20 8.05 -2.41
N CYS A 164 -2.26 9.14 -3.16
CA CYS A 164 -1.15 10.05 -3.42
C CYS A 164 -1.35 11.42 -2.76
N PRO A 165 -0.30 12.27 -2.64
CA PRO A 165 -0.45 13.68 -2.32
C PRO A 165 -1.36 14.42 -3.32
N LEU A 166 -2.16 15.38 -2.84
CA LEU A 166 -3.20 16.07 -3.61
C LEU A 166 -2.71 16.63 -4.96
N LYS A 167 -1.53 17.23 -4.99
CA LYS A 167 -0.95 17.81 -6.21
C LYS A 167 -0.63 16.82 -7.32
N TYR A 168 -0.55 15.53 -6.98
CA TYR A 168 -0.27 14.45 -7.92
C TYR A 168 -1.51 13.67 -8.35
N GLU A 169 -2.71 14.04 -7.86
CA GLU A 169 -3.94 13.35 -8.27
C GLU A 169 -4.04 13.25 -9.80
N PRO A 170 -4.17 12.02 -10.34
CA PRO A 170 -4.32 11.82 -11.79
C PRO A 170 -5.76 12.17 -12.22
N ILE A 171 -6.01 13.45 -12.44
CA ILE A 171 -7.37 13.98 -12.74
C ILE A 171 -8.01 13.33 -13.97
N GLU A 172 -7.21 12.82 -14.89
CA GLU A 172 -7.65 12.04 -16.05
C GLU A 172 -8.29 10.69 -15.70
N MET A 173 -8.05 10.20 -14.47
CA MET A 173 -8.62 8.95 -13.94
C MET A 173 -9.92 9.19 -13.17
N PHE A 174 -10.31 10.44 -12.97
CA PHE A 174 -11.52 10.74 -12.21
C PHE A 174 -12.77 10.21 -12.93
N LEU A 175 -13.64 9.54 -12.17
CA LEU A 175 -14.91 9.05 -12.70
C LEU A 175 -15.83 10.25 -13.00
N THR A 176 -16.23 10.40 -14.25
CA THR A 176 -17.02 11.55 -14.72
C THR A 176 -18.38 11.71 -14.04
N MET A 177 -18.90 10.62 -13.44
CA MET A 177 -20.16 10.61 -12.71
C MET A 177 -20.05 11.04 -11.25
N ILE A 178 -18.83 11.23 -10.74
CA ILE A 178 -18.57 11.61 -9.35
C ILE A 178 -18.36 13.12 -9.28
N ASP A 179 -19.20 13.80 -8.52
CA ASP A 179 -18.99 15.22 -8.17
C ASP A 179 -17.80 15.34 -7.21
N GLN A 180 -16.69 15.84 -7.70
CA GLN A 180 -15.45 15.98 -6.96
C GLN A 180 -15.57 16.90 -5.73
N THR A 181 -16.57 17.77 -5.67
CA THR A 181 -16.82 18.61 -4.48
C THR A 181 -17.36 17.83 -3.30
N THR A 182 -17.82 16.60 -3.53
CA THR A 182 -18.34 15.69 -2.50
C THR A 182 -17.32 14.65 -2.02
N VAL A 183 -16.13 14.62 -2.61
CA VAL A 183 -15.05 13.69 -2.27
C VAL A 183 -14.27 14.26 -1.09
N ASP A 184 -14.10 13.46 -0.05
CA ASP A 184 -13.24 13.82 1.08
C ASP A 184 -11.76 13.59 0.72
N LYS A 185 -11.04 14.66 0.47
CA LYS A 185 -9.62 14.68 0.11
C LYS A 185 -8.70 14.93 1.30
N SER A 186 -9.19 14.73 2.52
CA SER A 186 -8.41 15.02 3.73
C SER A 186 -7.12 14.21 3.84
N THR A 187 -7.11 12.99 3.30
CA THR A 187 -5.89 12.15 3.24
C THR A 187 -4.90 12.72 2.24
N GLU A 188 -5.31 13.01 1.01
CA GLU A 188 -4.45 13.56 -0.06
C GLU A 188 -3.87 14.93 0.34
N ILE A 189 -4.67 15.80 0.97
CA ILE A 189 -4.22 17.10 1.49
C ILE A 189 -3.16 16.91 2.58
N TRP A 190 -3.36 15.96 3.48
CA TRP A 190 -2.37 15.65 4.52
C TRP A 190 -1.09 15.08 3.93
N LEU A 191 -1.18 14.14 2.98
CA LEU A 191 -0.02 13.58 2.27
C LEU A 191 0.76 14.67 1.52
N ASP A 192 0.07 15.66 0.93
CA ASP A 192 0.67 16.83 0.28
C ASP A 192 1.50 17.64 1.28
N SER A 193 0.99 17.83 2.50
CA SER A 193 1.73 18.50 3.58
C SER A 193 2.97 17.72 4.05
N ILE A 194 2.94 16.40 4.03
CA ILE A 194 4.09 15.53 4.33
C ILE A 194 5.14 15.70 3.23
N GLU A 195 4.74 15.59 1.98
CA GLU A 195 5.63 15.64 0.82
C GLU A 195 6.47 16.91 0.77
N LEU A 196 5.90 18.04 1.18
CA LEU A 196 6.59 19.32 1.25
C LEU A 196 7.72 19.41 2.31
N ARG A 197 7.72 18.48 3.28
CA ARG A 197 8.59 18.56 4.47
C ARG A 197 9.62 17.44 4.56
N VAL A 198 9.51 16.41 3.71
CA VAL A 198 10.34 15.21 3.83
C VAL A 198 11.24 15.02 2.62
N ASN A 199 12.39 14.39 2.85
CA ASN A 199 13.27 13.93 1.79
C ASN A 199 13.04 12.45 1.56
N TYR A 200 12.83 12.06 0.30
CA TYR A 200 12.62 10.67 -0.12
C TYR A 200 13.16 10.45 -1.54
N LYS A 201 13.47 9.21 -1.88
CA LYS A 201 13.98 8.81 -3.21
C LYS A 201 12.84 8.48 -4.16
N ALA A 202 11.83 7.76 -3.66
CA ALA A 202 10.63 7.40 -4.41
C ALA A 202 9.40 7.32 -3.51
N TRP A 203 8.22 7.54 -4.09
CA TRP A 203 6.92 7.37 -3.46
C TRP A 203 6.05 6.49 -4.33
N PHE A 204 5.64 5.34 -3.83
CA PHE A 204 4.78 4.40 -4.55
C PHE A 204 3.36 4.44 -4.00
N CYS A 205 2.36 4.48 -4.90
CA CYS A 205 0.94 4.40 -4.52
C CYS A 205 0.12 3.55 -5.50
N GLY A 206 -1.01 3.03 -5.00
CA GLY A 206 -2.05 2.31 -5.75
C GLY A 206 -3.28 3.19 -6.01
N HIS A 207 -4.49 2.68 -5.68
CA HIS A 207 -5.78 3.37 -5.64
C HIS A 207 -6.31 3.90 -6.98
N TRP A 208 -5.48 4.55 -7.77
CA TRP A 208 -5.87 5.28 -8.98
C TRP A 208 -6.01 4.41 -10.23
N HIS A 209 -5.76 3.11 -10.13
CA HIS A 209 -5.85 2.14 -11.23
C HIS A 209 -5.10 2.57 -12.49
N THR A 210 -3.96 3.20 -12.34
CA THR A 210 -3.10 3.65 -13.44
C THR A 210 -1.65 3.28 -13.19
N ASN A 211 -0.89 3.09 -14.27
CA ASN A 211 0.57 2.96 -14.22
C ASN A 211 1.14 4.25 -14.79
N LYS A 212 1.74 5.07 -13.92
CA LYS A 212 2.24 6.40 -14.28
C LYS A 212 3.37 6.79 -13.36
N ARG A 213 4.32 7.55 -13.87
CA ARG A 213 5.37 8.18 -13.08
C ARG A 213 5.35 9.68 -13.29
N ILE A 214 5.44 10.43 -12.19
CA ILE A 214 5.59 11.89 -12.16
C ILE A 214 6.70 12.19 -11.17
N ASP A 215 7.86 12.60 -11.64
CA ASP A 215 9.06 12.82 -10.82
C ASP A 215 9.40 11.58 -9.97
N LYS A 216 9.30 11.69 -8.65
CA LYS A 216 9.53 10.61 -7.69
C LYS A 216 8.27 9.83 -7.32
N MET A 217 7.09 10.23 -7.85
CA MET A 217 5.81 9.58 -7.60
C MET A 217 5.54 8.50 -8.62
N HIS A 218 5.27 7.27 -8.15
CA HIS A 218 5.01 6.08 -8.95
C HIS A 218 3.61 5.55 -8.64
N PHE A 219 2.72 5.61 -9.62
CA PHE A 219 1.39 5.02 -9.58
C PHE A 219 1.45 3.62 -10.16
N LEU A 220 0.96 2.63 -9.43
CA LEU A 220 1.00 1.24 -9.86
C LEU A 220 -0.39 0.59 -9.86
N TYR A 221 -0.69 -0.10 -10.95
CA TYR A 221 -1.88 -0.92 -11.11
C TYR A 221 -1.64 -2.05 -12.11
N GLY A 222 -1.40 -3.25 -11.59
CA GLY A 222 -1.16 -4.43 -12.44
C GLY A 222 0.26 -4.57 -12.98
N ASP A 223 1.07 -3.52 -12.99
CA ASP A 223 2.50 -3.59 -13.29
C ASP A 223 3.32 -3.76 -12.01
N PHE A 224 4.59 -4.11 -12.20
CA PHE A 224 5.54 -4.28 -11.11
C PHE A 224 6.76 -3.40 -11.34
N GLU A 225 7.17 -2.68 -10.28
CA GLU A 225 8.46 -2.00 -10.23
C GLU A 225 9.43 -2.69 -9.27
N PHE A 226 10.72 -2.39 -9.40
CA PHE A 226 11.81 -3.13 -8.77
C PHE A 226 12.67 -2.18 -7.95
N SER A 227 13.13 -2.61 -6.78
CA SER A 227 14.04 -1.80 -5.94
C SER A 227 15.37 -1.45 -6.61
N SER A 228 15.81 -2.21 -7.61
CA SER A 228 17.04 -1.91 -8.35
C SER A 228 17.03 -0.56 -9.06
N MET A 229 15.86 -0.06 -9.46
CA MET A 229 15.73 1.26 -10.09
C MET A 229 16.09 2.41 -9.14
N LEU A 230 15.91 2.23 -7.82
CA LEU A 230 16.31 3.23 -6.83
C LEU A 230 17.83 3.38 -6.76
N LYS A 231 18.57 2.30 -6.93
CA LYS A 231 20.05 2.29 -6.96
C LYS A 231 20.60 2.89 -8.25
N GLU A 232 19.92 2.70 -9.37
CA GLU A 232 20.31 3.28 -10.67
C GLU A 232 20.13 4.81 -10.65
N GLN A 233 19.09 5.32 -10.01
CA GLN A 233 18.86 6.77 -9.87
C GLN A 233 19.98 7.44 -9.06
N GLU A 234 20.42 6.85 -7.96
CA GLU A 234 21.54 7.38 -7.15
C GLU A 234 22.83 7.56 -7.98
N ILE A 235 23.16 6.58 -8.83
CA ILE A 235 24.35 6.65 -9.68
C ILE A 235 24.26 7.77 -10.72
N ILE A 236 23.05 8.14 -11.14
CA ILE A 236 22.82 9.24 -12.08
C ILE A 236 22.94 10.58 -11.38
N ASP A 237 22.35 10.69 -10.18
CA ASP A 237 22.33 11.92 -9.39
C ASP A 237 23.74 12.28 -8.85
N GLU A 238 24.59 11.30 -8.55
CA GLU A 238 26.00 11.51 -8.14
C GLU A 238 26.92 11.95 -9.30
N LYS A 239 26.49 11.78 -10.54
CA LYS A 239 27.28 12.13 -11.75
C LYS A 239 26.91 13.50 -12.34
N ASN A 240 25.90 14.16 -11.84
CA ASN A 240 25.43 15.48 -12.26
C ASN A 240 25.75 16.56 -11.21
#